data_303735ac1810a6475e2be06ce0a0ea78
#
_entry.id   303735ac1810a6475e2be06ce0a0ea78
#
_cell.length_a   1.000
_cell.length_b   1.000
_cell.length_c   1.000
_cell.angle_alpha   90.00
_cell.angle_beta   90.00
_cell.angle_gamma   90.00
#
_symmetry.space_group_name_H-M   'P 1'
#
loop_
_entity.id
_entity.type
_entity.pdbx_description
1 polymer ?
#
loop_
_entity_poly.entity_id
_entity_poly.type
_entity_poly.pdbx_seq_one_letter_code
_entity_poly.pdbx_strand_id
1 'polypeptide(L)'
;KPSGTLKRPVHISFDDFATGGRCVNFPEYISIFREKGMSSTILLQSEAQLHQMYGSDAITILDNCDSYVYLGGNNIDTAKSISIRLNVPVNEVLHMPVGREIVFRRGQQPVVTERYDVFQDEDYRRITREYQEEVRKSEEVIGRIENRCQSVRRARMNRLLSEEGGEVEIREVE
;
A
#
# COMPACT_ATOMS: atom_id res chain seq x y z
N LYS A 1 -26.17 1.55 -29.91
CA LYS A 1 -26.18 1.54 -28.42
C LYS A 1 -24.82 2.06 -27.99
N PRO A 2 -24.71 3.02 -27.06
CA PRO A 2 -23.43 3.35 -26.53
C PRO A 2 -22.88 2.07 -25.86
N SER A 3 -21.72 1.60 -26.30
CA SER A 3 -21.04 0.50 -25.61
C SER A 3 -20.75 1.01 -24.21
N GLY A 4 -21.30 0.36 -23.21
CA GLY A 4 -21.10 0.76 -21.81
C GLY A 4 -19.65 0.61 -21.33
N THR A 5 -18.70 0.42 -22.25
CA THR A 5 -17.26 0.30 -22.02
C THR A 5 -16.62 1.67 -21.92
N LEU A 6 -15.72 1.85 -20.96
CA LEU A 6 -14.97 3.09 -20.77
C LEU A 6 -14.09 3.39 -22.01
N LYS A 7 -13.93 4.67 -22.36
CA LYS A 7 -13.07 5.10 -23.46
C LYS A 7 -11.59 4.83 -23.22
N ARG A 8 -11.17 4.79 -21.95
CA ARG A 8 -9.82 4.45 -21.51
C ARG A 8 -9.92 3.33 -20.49
N PRO A 9 -9.03 2.33 -20.54
CA PRO A 9 -8.99 1.30 -19.50
C PRO A 9 -8.66 1.96 -18.15
N VAL A 10 -9.30 1.45 -17.10
CA VAL A 10 -9.08 1.90 -15.71
C VAL A 10 -8.61 0.71 -14.90
N HIS A 11 -7.50 0.88 -14.21
CA HIS A 11 -7.01 -0.08 -13.22
C HIS A 11 -7.16 0.51 -11.82
N ILE A 12 -7.72 -0.27 -10.88
CA ILE A 12 -7.90 0.13 -9.49
C ILE A 12 -7.07 -0.78 -8.62
N SER A 13 -6.16 -0.21 -7.83
CA SER A 13 -5.41 -0.95 -6.82
C SER A 13 -6.06 -0.70 -5.46
N PHE A 14 -6.45 -1.78 -4.81
CA PHE A 14 -6.98 -1.78 -3.45
C PHE A 14 -5.89 -2.30 -2.53
N ASP A 15 -5.23 -1.39 -1.84
CA ASP A 15 -4.30 -1.73 -0.78
C ASP A 15 -5.07 -1.97 0.52
N ASP A 16 -4.69 -3.02 1.26
CA ASP A 16 -5.37 -3.43 2.50
C ASP A 16 -6.91 -3.50 2.36
N PHE A 17 -7.40 -4.11 1.28
CA PHE A 17 -8.81 -4.13 0.90
C PHE A 17 -9.78 -4.53 2.02
N ALA A 18 -9.34 -5.39 2.93
CA ALA A 18 -10.14 -5.89 4.03
C ALA A 18 -10.04 -5.05 5.31
N THR A 19 -9.22 -3.99 5.36
CA THR A 19 -9.09 -3.11 6.54
C THR A 19 -9.88 -1.82 6.39
N GLY A 20 -10.20 -1.42 5.16
CA GLY A 20 -11.11 -0.35 4.84
C GLY A 20 -12.58 -0.71 5.12
N GLY A 21 -13.49 0.12 4.80
CA GLY A 21 -14.91 -0.22 4.84
C GLY A 21 -15.29 -1.22 3.75
N ARG A 22 -16.33 -2.06 4.01
CA ARG A 22 -16.91 -2.95 2.99
C ARG A 22 -17.39 -2.14 1.79
N CYS A 23 -16.86 -2.41 0.61
CA CYS A 23 -17.42 -1.87 -0.62
C CYS A 23 -18.71 -2.63 -0.94
N VAL A 24 -19.84 -1.93 -0.83
CA VAL A 24 -21.17 -2.52 -1.08
C VAL A 24 -21.27 -2.95 -2.54
N ASN A 25 -21.79 -4.14 -2.80
CA ASN A 25 -21.97 -4.73 -4.13
C ASN A 25 -20.65 -4.92 -4.91
N PHE A 26 -19.50 -5.00 -4.24
CA PHE A 26 -18.21 -5.24 -4.91
C PHE A 26 -18.17 -6.58 -5.69
N PRO A 27 -18.75 -7.70 -5.18
CA PRO A 27 -18.83 -8.95 -5.94
C PRO A 27 -19.54 -8.81 -7.29
N GLU A 28 -20.59 -8.01 -7.36
CA GLU A 28 -21.31 -7.71 -8.59
C GLU A 28 -20.47 -6.82 -9.53
N TYR A 29 -19.82 -5.80 -8.97
CA TYR A 29 -18.99 -4.88 -9.76
C TYR A 29 -17.78 -5.58 -10.38
N ILE A 30 -17.04 -6.39 -9.64
CA ILE A 30 -15.88 -7.10 -10.17
C ILE A 30 -16.25 -8.04 -11.32
N SER A 31 -17.44 -8.62 -11.27
CA SER A 31 -17.96 -9.53 -12.30
C SER A 31 -18.15 -8.83 -13.67
N ILE A 32 -18.37 -7.53 -13.68
CA ILE A 32 -18.59 -6.75 -14.90
C ILE A 32 -17.40 -5.86 -15.29
N PHE A 33 -16.37 -5.80 -14.51
CA PHE A 33 -15.20 -4.94 -14.74
C PHE A 33 -14.59 -5.15 -16.13
N ARG A 34 -14.40 -6.41 -16.54
CA ARG A 34 -13.84 -6.74 -17.86
C ARG A 34 -14.68 -6.15 -19.00
N GLU A 35 -16.02 -6.27 -18.93
CA GLU A 35 -16.93 -5.71 -19.94
C GLU A 35 -16.83 -4.18 -20.02
N LYS A 36 -16.58 -3.54 -18.90
CA LYS A 36 -16.46 -2.08 -18.80
C LYS A 36 -15.05 -1.54 -19.14
N GLY A 37 -14.09 -2.40 -19.44
CA GLY A 37 -12.69 -2.01 -19.65
C GLY A 37 -11.99 -1.62 -18.35
N MET A 38 -12.40 -2.24 -17.22
CA MET A 38 -11.83 -2.05 -15.91
C MET A 38 -11.08 -3.30 -15.46
N SER A 39 -10.08 -3.12 -14.63
CA SER A 39 -9.37 -4.18 -13.92
C SER A 39 -9.05 -3.73 -12.48
N SER A 40 -8.80 -4.70 -11.62
CA SER A 40 -8.41 -4.40 -10.24
C SER A 40 -7.31 -5.32 -9.74
N THR A 41 -6.48 -4.78 -8.85
CA THR A 41 -5.60 -5.53 -7.97
C THR A 41 -6.11 -5.39 -6.54
N ILE A 42 -6.25 -6.50 -5.84
CA ILE A 42 -6.73 -6.55 -4.46
C ILE A 42 -5.59 -7.13 -3.62
N LEU A 43 -5.12 -6.38 -2.64
CA LEU A 43 -4.13 -6.84 -1.67
C LEU A 43 -4.82 -7.21 -0.37
N LEU A 44 -4.51 -8.41 0.12
CA LEU A 44 -5.07 -8.98 1.34
C LEU A 44 -3.93 -9.54 2.21
N GLN A 45 -4.07 -9.45 3.51
CA GLN A 45 -3.18 -10.14 4.44
C GLN A 45 -3.53 -11.64 4.53
N SER A 46 -4.81 -12.00 4.35
CA SER A 46 -5.27 -13.38 4.26
C SER A 46 -6.63 -13.49 3.58
N GLU A 47 -6.94 -14.65 2.98
CA GLU A 47 -8.29 -14.93 2.45
C GLU A 47 -9.36 -14.89 3.56
N ALA A 48 -9.01 -15.23 4.79
CA ALA A 48 -9.93 -15.21 5.93
C ALA A 48 -10.54 -13.82 6.17
N GLN A 49 -9.78 -12.75 5.94
CA GLN A 49 -10.29 -11.37 6.04
C GLN A 49 -11.38 -11.10 4.99
N LEU A 50 -11.18 -11.60 3.77
CA LEU A 50 -12.18 -11.45 2.70
C LEU A 50 -13.47 -12.20 3.04
N HIS A 51 -13.35 -13.44 3.55
CA HIS A 51 -14.48 -14.23 4.01
C HIS A 51 -15.21 -13.59 5.20
N GLN A 52 -14.49 -12.99 6.12
CA GLN A 52 -15.07 -12.27 7.25
C GLN A 52 -15.90 -11.05 6.77
N MET A 53 -15.43 -10.34 5.76
CA MET A 53 -16.06 -9.13 5.25
C MET A 53 -17.25 -9.41 4.32
N TYR A 54 -17.14 -10.40 3.44
CA TYR A 54 -18.12 -10.68 2.38
C TYR A 54 -18.86 -12.01 2.55
N GLY A 55 -18.52 -12.82 3.53
CA GLY A 55 -19.15 -14.13 3.75
C GLY A 55 -19.00 -15.04 2.54
N SER A 56 -20.13 -15.60 2.05
CA SER A 56 -20.18 -16.44 0.86
C SER A 56 -19.75 -15.74 -0.43
N ASP A 57 -19.94 -14.41 -0.49
CA ASP A 57 -19.65 -13.62 -1.69
C ASP A 57 -18.14 -13.44 -1.92
N ALA A 58 -17.30 -13.75 -0.91
CA ALA A 58 -15.85 -13.79 -1.05
C ALA A 58 -15.41 -14.73 -2.19
N ILE A 59 -16.11 -15.85 -2.37
CA ILE A 59 -15.84 -16.82 -3.44
C ILE A 59 -16.03 -16.14 -4.80
N THR A 60 -17.09 -15.36 -4.96
CA THR A 60 -17.35 -14.61 -6.21
C THR A 60 -16.22 -13.65 -6.53
N ILE A 61 -15.66 -12.98 -5.51
CA ILE A 61 -14.52 -12.07 -5.70
C ILE A 61 -13.28 -12.85 -6.16
N LEU A 62 -12.95 -13.94 -5.47
CA LEU A 62 -11.79 -14.78 -5.80
C LEU A 62 -11.91 -15.40 -7.20
N ASP A 63 -13.08 -15.88 -7.57
CA ASP A 63 -13.33 -16.51 -8.87
C ASP A 63 -13.26 -15.52 -10.05
N ASN A 64 -13.48 -14.24 -9.79
CA ASN A 64 -13.31 -13.19 -10.79
C ASN A 64 -11.85 -12.70 -10.93
N CYS A 65 -10.94 -13.17 -10.09
CA CYS A 65 -9.50 -12.89 -10.22
C CYS A 65 -8.87 -13.88 -11.23
N ASP A 66 -8.34 -13.36 -12.33
CA ASP A 66 -7.63 -14.20 -13.34
C ASP A 66 -6.25 -14.64 -12.85
N SER A 67 -5.66 -13.89 -11.93
CA SER A 67 -4.37 -14.18 -11.31
C SER A 67 -4.49 -14.10 -9.79
N TYR A 68 -3.81 -15.01 -9.11
CA TYR A 68 -3.69 -15.03 -7.66
C TYR A 68 -2.20 -15.21 -7.32
N VAL A 69 -1.66 -14.31 -6.52
CA VAL A 69 -0.26 -14.34 -6.09
C VAL A 69 -0.23 -14.58 -4.57
N TYR A 70 0.41 -15.66 -4.16
CA TYR A 70 0.63 -15.98 -2.75
C TYR A 70 2.07 -15.69 -2.36
N LEU A 71 2.25 -14.82 -1.39
CA LEU A 71 3.56 -14.34 -0.94
C LEU A 71 4.05 -15.01 0.35
N GLY A 72 3.35 -16.06 0.78
CA GLY A 72 3.59 -16.69 2.07
C GLY A 72 2.70 -16.15 3.18
N GLY A 73 2.65 -16.84 4.29
CA GLY A 73 1.88 -16.44 5.48
C GLY A 73 1.67 -17.60 6.44
N ASN A 74 1.22 -17.26 7.66
CA ASN A 74 1.03 -18.23 8.75
C ASN A 74 -0.43 -18.70 8.89
N ASN A 75 -1.33 -18.25 8.03
CA ASN A 75 -2.74 -18.64 8.09
C ASN A 75 -2.92 -20.05 7.54
N ILE A 76 -3.35 -20.99 8.40
CA ILE A 76 -3.48 -22.40 8.08
C ILE A 76 -4.53 -22.66 7.01
N ASP A 77 -5.65 -21.93 7.01
CA ASP A 77 -6.73 -22.17 6.06
C ASP A 77 -6.36 -21.66 4.67
N THR A 78 -5.67 -20.53 4.57
CA THR A 78 -5.07 -20.08 3.31
C THR A 78 -4.04 -21.09 2.82
N ALA A 79 -3.14 -21.56 3.70
CA ALA A 79 -2.15 -22.56 3.32
C ALA A 79 -2.77 -23.89 2.83
N LYS A 80 -3.88 -24.34 3.40
CA LYS A 80 -4.64 -25.50 2.91
C LYS A 80 -5.22 -25.24 1.52
N SER A 81 -5.83 -24.08 1.29
CA SER A 81 -6.35 -23.70 -0.02
C SER A 81 -5.26 -23.74 -1.09
N ILE A 82 -4.10 -23.14 -0.81
CA ILE A 82 -2.94 -23.15 -1.70
C ILE A 82 -2.38 -24.57 -1.92
N SER A 83 -2.26 -25.36 -0.86
CA SER A 83 -1.80 -26.75 -0.88
C SER A 83 -2.62 -27.61 -1.84
N ILE A 84 -3.95 -27.48 -1.79
CA ILE A 84 -4.86 -28.20 -2.68
C ILE A 84 -4.64 -27.77 -4.14
N ARG A 85 -4.51 -26.47 -4.40
CA ARG A 85 -4.27 -25.94 -5.75
C ARG A 85 -2.94 -26.36 -6.36
N LEU A 86 -1.91 -26.50 -5.52
CA LEU A 86 -0.56 -26.94 -5.93
C LEU A 86 -0.40 -28.46 -5.96
N ASN A 87 -1.28 -29.20 -5.30
CA ASN A 87 -1.14 -30.62 -5.02
C ASN A 87 0.15 -30.96 -4.25
N VAL A 88 0.46 -30.18 -3.20
CA VAL A 88 1.60 -30.36 -2.30
C VAL A 88 1.14 -30.43 -0.84
N PRO A 89 1.93 -30.99 0.08
CA PRO A 89 1.62 -30.97 1.51
C PRO A 89 1.47 -29.55 2.06
N VAL A 90 0.51 -29.36 2.97
CA VAL A 90 0.26 -28.05 3.63
C VAL A 90 1.53 -27.50 4.29
N ASN A 91 2.33 -28.39 4.87
CA ASN A 91 3.58 -28.04 5.54
C ASN A 91 4.59 -27.34 4.61
N GLU A 92 4.65 -27.72 3.33
CA GLU A 92 5.51 -27.06 2.35
C GLU A 92 5.07 -25.62 2.07
N VAL A 93 3.78 -25.38 2.05
CA VAL A 93 3.22 -24.03 1.87
C VAL A 93 3.46 -23.16 3.09
N LEU A 94 3.26 -23.71 4.30
CA LEU A 94 3.48 -22.98 5.56
C LEU A 94 4.95 -22.60 5.80
N HIS A 95 5.89 -23.43 5.33
CA HIS A 95 7.32 -23.20 5.47
C HIS A 95 7.97 -22.64 4.19
N MET A 96 7.17 -22.05 3.30
CA MET A 96 7.72 -21.41 2.10
C MET A 96 8.72 -20.31 2.51
N PRO A 97 9.95 -20.33 1.98
CA PRO A 97 10.97 -19.34 2.31
C PRO A 97 10.52 -17.93 1.99
N VAL A 98 10.91 -16.98 2.85
CA VAL A 98 10.72 -15.55 2.60
C VAL A 98 11.43 -15.16 1.30
N GLY A 99 10.79 -14.34 0.48
CA GLY A 99 11.30 -13.95 -0.83
C GLY A 99 10.85 -14.86 -1.97
N ARG A 100 10.06 -15.91 -1.70
CA ARG A 100 9.37 -16.69 -2.73
C ARG A 100 7.92 -16.29 -2.87
N GLU A 101 7.38 -16.59 -4.05
CA GLU A 101 5.97 -16.41 -4.36
C GLU A 101 5.42 -17.57 -5.19
N ILE A 102 4.12 -17.75 -5.11
CA ILE A 102 3.38 -18.72 -5.91
C ILE A 102 2.37 -17.96 -6.75
N VAL A 103 2.47 -18.09 -8.06
CA VAL A 103 1.59 -17.41 -9.01
C VAL A 103 0.66 -18.43 -9.65
N PHE A 104 -0.64 -18.22 -9.43
CA PHE A 104 -1.70 -18.93 -10.13
C PHE A 104 -2.26 -18.02 -11.22
N ARG A 105 -2.42 -18.55 -12.42
CA ARG A 105 -3.06 -17.86 -13.52
C ARG A 105 -4.06 -18.79 -14.18
N ARG A 106 -5.23 -18.26 -14.50
CA ARG A 106 -6.30 -19.03 -15.14
C ARG A 106 -5.78 -19.73 -16.40
N GLY A 107 -6.02 -21.04 -16.50
CA GLY A 107 -5.61 -21.85 -17.65
C GLY A 107 -4.11 -22.17 -17.75
N GLN A 108 -3.32 -21.87 -16.70
CA GLN A 108 -1.90 -22.19 -16.66
C GLN A 108 -1.56 -23.00 -15.42
N GLN A 109 -0.44 -23.74 -15.48
CA GLN A 109 0.11 -24.39 -14.30
C GLN A 109 0.62 -23.34 -13.31
N PRO A 110 0.46 -23.59 -12.00
CA PRO A 110 1.05 -22.72 -10.98
C PRO A 110 2.57 -22.63 -11.13
N VAL A 111 3.11 -21.44 -10.88
CA VAL A 111 4.56 -21.19 -10.91
C VAL A 111 5.03 -20.79 -9.53
N VAL A 112 6.06 -21.46 -9.02
CA VAL A 112 6.79 -21.06 -7.80
C VAL A 112 8.05 -20.35 -8.24
N THR A 113 8.21 -19.09 -7.84
CA THR A 113 9.33 -18.26 -8.26
C THR A 113 9.86 -17.40 -7.13
N GLU A 114 10.98 -16.74 -7.35
CA GLU A 114 11.47 -15.69 -6.46
C GLU A 114 10.73 -14.40 -6.71
N ARG A 115 10.45 -13.68 -5.62
CA ARG A 115 9.81 -12.37 -5.69
C ARG A 115 10.72 -11.38 -6.38
N TYR A 116 10.14 -10.55 -7.22
CA TYR A 116 10.85 -9.43 -7.81
C TYR A 116 11.38 -8.48 -6.71
N ASP A 117 12.68 -8.22 -6.74
CA ASP A 117 13.31 -7.29 -5.82
C ASP A 117 13.21 -5.85 -6.38
N VAL A 118 12.17 -5.15 -5.97
CA VAL A 118 11.91 -3.77 -6.38
C VAL A 118 13.08 -2.82 -6.07
N PHE A 119 13.88 -3.12 -5.04
CA PHE A 119 15.02 -2.27 -4.67
C PHE A 119 16.19 -2.35 -5.66
N GLN A 120 16.21 -3.39 -6.50
CA GLN A 120 17.18 -3.52 -7.59
C GLN A 120 16.71 -2.88 -8.89
N ASP A 121 15.43 -2.50 -8.99
CA ASP A 121 14.86 -1.84 -10.15
C ASP A 121 15.43 -0.44 -10.37
N GLU A 122 15.83 -0.13 -11.61
CA GLU A 122 16.46 1.14 -11.94
C GLU A 122 15.49 2.31 -11.82
N ASP A 123 14.22 2.13 -12.23
CA ASP A 123 13.21 3.16 -12.13
C ASP A 123 12.85 3.44 -10.68
N TYR A 124 12.72 2.41 -9.85
CA TYR A 124 12.51 2.56 -8.41
C TYR A 124 13.64 3.36 -7.75
N ARG A 125 14.90 3.01 -8.07
CA ARG A 125 16.08 3.72 -7.54
C ARG A 125 16.14 5.17 -7.98
N ARG A 126 15.75 5.45 -9.22
CA ARG A 126 15.69 6.82 -9.76
C ARG A 126 14.62 7.63 -9.06
N ILE A 127 13.37 7.13 -9.00
CA ILE A 127 12.23 7.79 -8.35
C ILE A 127 12.52 8.03 -6.86
N THR A 128 13.10 7.05 -6.17
CA THR A 128 13.46 7.19 -4.75
C THR A 128 14.48 8.28 -4.53
N ARG A 129 15.51 8.40 -5.39
CA ARG A 129 16.52 9.48 -5.31
C ARG A 129 15.88 10.84 -5.56
N GLU A 130 15.07 10.97 -6.60
CA GLU A 130 14.35 12.21 -6.92
C GLU A 130 13.46 12.66 -5.76
N TYR A 131 12.71 11.72 -5.17
CA TYR A 131 11.88 12.00 -4.00
C TYR A 131 12.69 12.44 -2.78
N GLN A 132 13.80 11.75 -2.48
CA GLN A 132 14.67 12.14 -1.37
C GLN A 132 15.27 13.54 -1.55
N GLU A 133 15.63 13.91 -2.78
CA GLU A 133 16.10 15.26 -3.08
C GLU A 133 15.02 16.33 -2.89
N GLU A 134 13.77 16.05 -3.26
CA GLU A 134 12.65 16.95 -3.02
C GLU A 134 12.34 17.11 -1.53
N VAL A 135 12.35 16.01 -0.77
CA VAL A 135 12.18 16.06 0.69
C VAL A 135 13.27 16.91 1.33
N ARG A 136 14.54 16.69 0.97
CA ARG A 136 15.66 17.48 1.50
C ARG A 136 15.52 18.98 1.18
N LYS A 137 15.13 19.33 -0.05
CA LYS A 137 14.87 20.74 -0.43
C LYS A 137 13.74 21.35 0.39
N SER A 138 12.68 20.57 0.65
CA SER A 138 11.55 21.02 1.47
C SER A 138 11.95 21.24 2.92
N GLU A 139 12.74 20.34 3.50
CA GLU A 139 13.27 20.48 4.86
C GLU A 139 14.18 21.70 5.00
N GLU A 140 15.05 21.97 4.00
CA GLU A 140 15.88 23.18 3.97
C GLU A 140 15.05 24.47 3.94
N VAL A 141 13.93 24.47 3.19
CA VAL A 141 13.02 25.64 3.14
C VAL A 141 12.31 25.81 4.47
N ILE A 142 11.81 24.74 5.07
CA ILE A 142 11.16 24.75 6.39
C ILE A 142 12.14 25.28 7.45
N GLY A 143 13.36 24.76 7.50
CA GLY A 143 14.38 25.22 8.42
C GLY A 143 14.72 26.71 8.28
N ARG A 144 14.76 27.24 7.04
CA ARG A 144 14.95 28.68 6.82
C ARG A 144 13.77 29.51 7.36
N ILE A 145 12.54 29.03 7.16
CA ILE A 145 11.32 29.70 7.66
C ILE A 145 11.31 29.70 9.18
N GLU A 146 11.61 28.59 9.81
CA GLU A 146 11.68 28.46 11.28
C GLU A 146 12.72 29.38 11.88
N ASN A 147 13.94 29.41 11.33
CA ASN A 147 15.00 30.31 11.74
C ASN A 147 14.61 31.78 11.63
N ARG A 148 13.92 32.14 10.53
CA ARG A 148 13.40 33.51 10.33
C ARG A 148 12.31 33.85 11.34
N CYS A 149 11.39 32.91 11.62
CA CYS A 149 10.36 33.11 12.64
C CYS A 149 10.95 33.28 14.04
N GLN A 150 11.97 32.49 14.40
CA GLN A 150 12.66 32.62 15.68
C GLN A 150 13.39 33.99 15.79
N SER A 151 14.08 34.40 14.76
CA SER A 151 14.77 35.72 14.75
C SER A 151 13.79 36.90 14.90
N VAL A 152 12.64 36.84 14.24
CA VAL A 152 11.58 37.87 14.37
C VAL A 152 10.99 37.86 15.80
N ARG A 153 10.71 36.69 16.36
CA ARG A 153 10.23 36.56 17.75
C ARG A 153 11.24 37.12 18.74
N ARG A 154 12.53 36.80 18.56
CA ARG A 154 13.61 37.31 19.42
C ARG A 154 13.76 38.84 19.32
N ALA A 155 13.69 39.39 18.10
CA ALA A 155 13.73 40.85 17.89
C ALA A 155 12.52 41.57 18.52
N ARG A 156 11.31 40.97 18.40
CA ARG A 156 10.10 41.50 19.04
C ARG A 156 10.20 41.46 20.57
N MET A 157 10.69 40.38 21.13
CA MET A 157 10.88 40.23 22.59
C MET A 157 11.88 41.29 23.11
N ASN A 158 13.03 41.45 22.44
CA ASN A 158 14.03 42.46 22.82
C ASN A 158 13.49 43.87 22.76
N ARG A 159 12.61 44.19 21.78
CA ARG A 159 11.97 45.51 21.70
C ARG A 159 11.02 45.74 22.88
N LEU A 160 10.20 44.76 23.24
CA LEU A 160 9.28 44.84 24.38
C LEU A 160 10.05 45.02 25.69
N LEU A 161 11.15 44.29 25.89
CA LEU A 161 12.00 44.41 27.08
C LEU A 161 12.70 45.81 27.17
N SER A 162 13.06 46.39 26.03
CA SER A 162 13.64 47.74 25.99
C SER A 162 12.63 48.84 26.25
N GLU A 163 11.35 48.65 25.91
CA GLU A 163 10.25 49.60 26.14
C GLU A 163 9.76 49.55 27.63
N GLU A 164 9.88 48.41 28.32
CA GLU A 164 9.44 48.26 29.70
C GLU A 164 10.51 48.57 30.76
N GLY A 165 11.72 48.95 30.35
CA GLY A 165 12.76 49.46 31.26
C GLY A 165 13.27 48.52 32.33
N GLY A 166 13.19 47.20 32.12
CA GLY A 166 13.63 46.17 33.11
C GLY A 166 14.67 45.21 32.54
N GLU A 167 15.81 45.11 33.21
CA GLU A 167 16.77 44.02 33.02
C GLU A 167 16.13 42.71 33.51
N VAL A 168 15.79 41.84 32.58
CA VAL A 168 15.39 40.45 32.89
C VAL A 168 16.53 39.51 32.48
N GLU A 169 17.21 38.95 33.49
CA GLU A 169 18.21 37.91 33.33
C GLU A 169 17.54 36.63 32.85
N ILE A 170 17.76 36.24 31.58
CA ILE A 170 17.23 34.99 31.04
C ILE A 170 18.15 33.85 31.52
N ARG A 171 17.67 33.03 32.46
CA ARG A 171 18.29 31.73 32.75
C ARG A 171 17.93 30.75 31.62
N GLU A 172 18.96 30.27 30.97
CA GLU A 172 18.84 29.13 30.07
C GLU A 172 18.41 27.88 30.88
N VAL A 173 17.30 27.28 30.45
CA VAL A 173 16.89 25.95 30.94
C VAL A 173 17.41 24.93 29.93
N GLU A 174 18.35 24.09 30.42
CA GLU A 174 18.86 22.93 29.70
C GLU A 174 17.77 21.90 29.37
#